data_ffcb0f78977bf514a1f345e17a70ad47
#
_entry.id   ffcb0f78977bf514a1f345e17a70ad47
#
_cell.length_a   1.000
_cell.length_b   1.000
_cell.length_c   1.000
_cell.angle_alpha   90.00
_cell.angle_beta   90.00
_cell.angle_gamma   90.00
#
_symmetry.space_group_name_H-M   'P 1'
#
loop_
_entity.id
_entity.type
_entity.pdbx_description
1 polymer ?
#
loop_
_entity_poly.entity_id
_entity_poly.type
_entity_poly.pdbx_seq_one_letter_code
_entity_poly.pdbx_strand_id
1 'polypeptide(L)'
;IHLLKVKRSGLLQRHRHSGAVHAYVIRGRWHYLEHDWVAEQGSYIFEPPGETHTLVVPDDCTDMITLFTVNGALIYVDPQGNATGYDDVFARIERYRAHFESVGLGADYVKRFMR
;
A
#
# COMPACT_ATOMS: atom_id res chain seq x y z
N ILE A 1 -5.99 7.89 -1.51
CA ILE A 1 -5.32 7.38 -2.73
C ILE A 1 -3.82 7.48 -2.54
N HIS A 2 -3.10 6.45 -2.91
CA HIS A 2 -1.64 6.49 -2.93
C HIS A 2 -1.07 5.67 -4.09
N LEU A 3 0.10 6.07 -4.55
CA LEU A 3 0.87 5.36 -5.54
C LEU A 3 1.96 4.56 -4.81
N LEU A 4 1.88 3.24 -4.89
CA LEU A 4 2.91 2.35 -4.36
C LEU A 4 3.91 2.05 -5.47
N LYS A 5 5.18 2.39 -5.23
CA LYS A 5 6.28 2.04 -6.11
C LYS A 5 7.27 1.15 -5.36
N VAL A 6 7.53 -0.03 -5.91
CA VAL A 6 8.48 -1.00 -5.37
C VAL A 6 9.54 -1.32 -6.43
N LYS A 7 10.79 -1.02 -6.11
CA LYS A 7 11.93 -1.15 -7.04
C LYS A 7 12.70 -2.47 -6.92
N ARG A 8 12.27 -3.36 -6.02
CA ARG A 8 12.90 -4.66 -5.78
C ARG A 8 11.85 -5.68 -5.34
N SER A 9 12.14 -6.95 -5.55
CA SER A 9 11.31 -8.03 -5.04
C SER A 9 11.20 -8.02 -3.51
N GLY A 10 10.19 -8.64 -2.99
CA GLY A 10 10.01 -8.81 -1.55
C GLY A 10 8.55 -8.89 -1.12
N LEU A 11 8.41 -8.99 0.20
CA LEU A 11 7.13 -9.06 0.89
C LEU A 11 6.82 -7.71 1.54
N LEU A 12 5.59 -7.24 1.37
CA LEU A 12 5.05 -6.16 2.19
C LEU A 12 4.32 -6.77 3.39
N GLN A 13 4.42 -6.08 4.52
CA GLN A 13 3.91 -6.56 5.80
C GLN A 13 2.45 -7.00 5.70
N ARG A 14 2.15 -8.15 6.31
CA ARG A 14 0.80 -8.71 6.40
C ARG A 14 -0.14 -7.74 7.09
N HIS A 15 -1.30 -7.52 6.47
CA HIS A 15 -2.28 -6.55 6.96
C HIS A 15 -3.69 -6.91 6.49
N ARG A 16 -4.66 -6.23 7.08
CA ARG A 16 -6.05 -6.20 6.62
C ARG A 16 -6.52 -4.76 6.48
N HIS A 17 -7.56 -4.55 5.70
CA HIS A 17 -8.18 -3.25 5.53
C HIS A 17 -9.50 -3.17 6.28
N SER A 18 -9.77 -2.05 6.96
CA SER A 18 -11.06 -1.80 7.62
C SER A 18 -12.17 -1.43 6.63
N GLY A 19 -11.81 -0.96 5.45
CA GLY A 19 -12.72 -0.66 4.35
C GLY A 19 -12.27 -1.32 3.05
N ALA A 20 -13.03 -1.12 1.99
CA ALA A 20 -12.70 -1.66 0.67
C ALA A 20 -11.46 -0.99 0.07
N VAL A 21 -10.72 -1.74 -0.75
CA VAL A 21 -9.58 -1.25 -1.52
C VAL A 21 -9.84 -1.48 -2.99
N HIS A 22 -9.46 -0.50 -3.79
CA HIS A 22 -9.41 -0.59 -5.25
C HIS A 22 -7.96 -0.38 -5.69
N ALA A 23 -7.45 -1.23 -6.53
CA ALA A 23 -6.09 -1.14 -7.05
C ALA A 23 -6.07 -1.21 -8.57
N TYR A 24 -5.16 -0.44 -9.18
CA TYR A 24 -4.89 -0.50 -10.61
C TYR A 24 -3.39 -0.62 -10.83
N VAL A 25 -2.95 -1.69 -11.51
CA VAL A 25 -1.54 -1.95 -11.78
C VAL A 25 -1.08 -1.14 -12.99
N ILE A 26 -0.24 -0.14 -12.75
CA ILE A 26 0.32 0.72 -13.81
C ILE A 26 1.50 0.04 -14.49
N ARG A 27 2.33 -0.67 -13.72
CA ARG A 27 3.54 -1.35 -14.22
C ARG A 27 3.90 -2.52 -13.34
N GLY A 28 4.52 -3.55 -13.95
CA GLY A 28 4.99 -4.74 -13.25
C GLY A 28 3.87 -5.67 -12.84
N ARG A 29 4.11 -6.45 -11.80
CA ARG A 29 3.14 -7.39 -11.27
C ARG A 29 3.38 -7.68 -9.80
N TRP A 30 2.34 -8.14 -9.14
CA TRP A 30 2.35 -8.58 -7.75
C TRP A 30 1.23 -9.59 -7.51
N HIS A 31 1.26 -10.28 -6.39
CA HIS A 31 0.19 -11.16 -5.94
C HIS A 31 0.09 -11.13 -4.40
N TYR A 32 -0.96 -11.72 -3.87
CA TYR A 32 -1.04 -12.01 -2.45
C TYR A 32 -0.63 -13.47 -2.18
N LEU A 33 0.08 -13.72 -1.07
CA LEU A 33 0.42 -15.07 -0.64
C LEU A 33 -0.81 -15.96 -0.47
N GLU A 34 -1.91 -15.35 -0.08
CA GLU A 34 -3.17 -15.99 0.26
C GLU A 34 -4.06 -16.29 -0.96
N HIS A 35 -3.64 -15.87 -2.16
CA HIS A 35 -4.39 -16.03 -3.42
C HIS A 35 -3.55 -16.70 -4.50
N ASP A 36 -4.24 -17.30 -5.48
CA ASP A 36 -3.64 -17.99 -6.64
C ASP A 36 -3.61 -17.13 -7.92
N TRP A 37 -4.13 -15.91 -7.88
CA TRP A 37 -4.07 -14.98 -9.01
C TRP A 37 -2.86 -14.03 -8.92
N VAL A 38 -2.48 -13.50 -10.07
CA VAL A 38 -1.43 -12.47 -10.19
C VAL A 38 -2.04 -11.20 -10.79
N ALA A 39 -1.79 -10.08 -10.14
CA ALA A 39 -2.12 -8.76 -10.66
C ALA A 39 -1.00 -8.28 -11.59
N GLU A 40 -1.31 -8.14 -12.86
CA GLU A 40 -0.38 -7.72 -13.91
C GLU A 40 -0.69 -6.29 -14.37
N GLN A 41 0.22 -5.70 -15.14
CA GLN A 41 -0.01 -4.38 -15.75
C GLN A 41 -1.37 -4.33 -16.46
N GLY A 42 -2.18 -3.33 -16.11
CA GLY A 42 -3.53 -3.16 -16.61
C GLY A 42 -4.63 -3.85 -15.78
N SER A 43 -4.25 -4.69 -14.80
CA SER A 43 -5.22 -5.33 -13.91
C SER A 43 -5.88 -4.32 -12.99
N TYR A 44 -7.17 -4.51 -12.77
CA TYR A 44 -7.94 -3.86 -11.71
C TYR A 44 -8.31 -4.88 -10.65
N ILE A 45 -8.09 -4.54 -9.39
CA ILE A 45 -8.34 -5.42 -8.24
C ILE A 45 -9.30 -4.72 -7.28
N PHE A 46 -10.28 -5.46 -6.83
CA PHE A 46 -11.17 -5.08 -5.74
C PHE A 46 -10.92 -5.99 -4.55
N GLU A 47 -10.71 -5.38 -3.38
CA GLU A 47 -10.49 -6.09 -2.12
C GLU A 47 -11.64 -5.74 -1.16
N PRO A 48 -12.43 -6.72 -0.73
CA PRO A 48 -13.48 -6.48 0.25
C PRO A 48 -12.90 -6.13 1.62
N PRO A 49 -13.66 -5.43 2.48
CA PRO A 49 -13.22 -5.14 3.84
C PRO A 49 -12.92 -6.41 4.64
N GLY A 50 -11.87 -6.33 5.46
CA GLY A 50 -11.55 -7.38 6.46
C GLY A 50 -10.70 -8.53 5.95
N GLU A 51 -10.43 -8.62 4.67
CA GLU A 51 -9.51 -9.63 4.14
C GLU A 51 -8.08 -9.36 4.63
N THR A 52 -7.41 -10.42 5.09
CA THR A 52 -6.02 -10.36 5.54
C THR A 52 -5.11 -10.93 4.48
N HIS A 53 -4.10 -10.17 4.07
CA HIS A 53 -3.21 -10.58 3.00
C HIS A 53 -1.79 -10.01 3.12
N THR A 54 -0.87 -10.63 2.37
CA THR A 54 0.54 -10.27 2.28
C THR A 54 0.89 -10.03 0.81
N LEU A 55 1.20 -8.79 0.43
CA LEU A 55 1.59 -8.47 -0.94
C LEU A 55 3.01 -8.92 -1.23
N VAL A 56 3.18 -9.61 -2.35
CA VAL A 56 4.47 -10.12 -2.84
C VAL A 56 4.78 -9.49 -4.19
N VAL A 57 5.97 -8.93 -4.30
CA VAL A 57 6.55 -8.56 -5.60
C VAL A 57 7.54 -9.65 -5.99
N PRO A 58 7.32 -10.39 -7.09
CA PRO A 58 8.18 -11.51 -7.51
C PRO A 58 9.61 -11.10 -7.80
N ASP A 59 10.55 -12.06 -7.69
CA ASP A 59 12.00 -11.82 -7.85
C ASP A 59 12.40 -11.28 -9.23
N ASP A 60 11.66 -11.61 -10.27
CA ASP A 60 11.87 -11.14 -11.63
C ASP A 60 11.15 -9.79 -11.94
N CYS A 61 10.48 -9.20 -10.96
CA CYS A 61 9.83 -7.89 -11.09
C CYS A 61 10.65 -6.82 -10.35
N THR A 62 11.31 -5.96 -11.10
CA THR A 62 12.22 -4.92 -10.56
C THR A 62 11.61 -3.53 -10.47
N ASP A 63 10.41 -3.33 -11.00
CA ASP A 63 9.73 -2.04 -10.99
C ASP A 63 8.20 -2.25 -11.01
N MET A 64 7.60 -2.34 -9.84
CA MET A 64 6.16 -2.43 -9.66
C MET A 64 5.59 -1.07 -9.29
N ILE A 65 4.54 -0.63 -10.00
CA ILE A 65 3.81 0.59 -9.70
C ILE A 65 2.31 0.27 -9.71
N THR A 66 1.66 0.49 -8.58
CA THR A 66 0.21 0.29 -8.43
C THR A 66 -0.43 1.50 -7.74
N LEU A 67 -1.52 1.97 -8.31
CA LEU A 67 -2.38 2.99 -7.70
C LEU A 67 -3.39 2.30 -6.80
N PHE A 68 -3.44 2.70 -5.53
CA PHE A 68 -4.39 2.19 -4.54
C PHE A 68 -5.33 3.29 -4.05
N THR A 69 -6.61 2.99 -4.01
CA THR A 69 -7.61 3.74 -3.25
C THR A 69 -8.01 2.89 -2.05
N VAL A 70 -7.61 3.31 -0.86
CA VAL A 70 -7.85 2.60 0.39
C VAL A 70 -8.89 3.37 1.21
N ASN A 71 -9.99 2.73 1.51
CA ASN A 71 -11.00 3.27 2.42
C ASN A 71 -10.69 2.78 3.85
N GLY A 72 -10.52 3.73 4.78
CA GLY A 72 -10.16 3.45 6.16
C GLY A 72 -8.65 3.22 6.35
N ALA A 73 -8.29 2.27 7.20
CA ALA A 73 -6.92 2.03 7.61
C ALA A 73 -6.40 0.65 7.15
N LEU A 74 -5.08 0.57 6.97
CA LEU A 74 -4.36 -0.70 7.02
C LEU A 74 -4.14 -1.05 8.49
N ILE A 75 -4.47 -2.26 8.87
CA ILE A 75 -4.22 -2.81 10.20
C ILE A 75 -3.20 -3.92 10.04
N TYR A 76 -1.99 -3.69 10.53
CA TYR A 76 -0.93 -4.70 10.50
C TYR A 76 -1.21 -5.80 11.49
N VAL A 77 -0.93 -7.05 11.11
CA VAL A 77 -1.21 -8.21 11.94
C VAL A 77 0.00 -9.14 12.03
N ASP A 78 0.11 -9.78 13.19
CA ASP A 78 1.08 -10.85 13.41
C ASP A 78 0.62 -12.17 12.75
N PRO A 79 1.44 -13.24 12.77
CA PRO A 79 1.06 -14.53 12.21
C PRO A 79 -0.19 -15.16 12.88
N GLN A 80 -0.51 -14.76 14.11
CA GLN A 80 -1.67 -15.21 14.86
C GLN A 80 -2.94 -14.37 14.56
N GLY A 81 -2.79 -13.29 13.77
CA GLY A 81 -3.89 -12.41 13.39
C GLY A 81 -4.17 -11.26 14.36
N ASN A 82 -3.33 -11.07 15.39
CA ASN A 82 -3.47 -9.96 16.32
C ASN A 82 -2.97 -8.65 15.67
N ALA A 83 -3.68 -7.56 15.91
CA ALA A 83 -3.26 -6.24 15.45
C ALA A 83 -1.98 -5.79 16.14
N THR A 84 -0.97 -5.36 15.36
CA THR A 84 0.34 -4.89 15.84
C THR A 84 0.57 -3.41 15.56
N GLY A 85 -0.29 -2.79 14.76
CA GLY A 85 -0.21 -1.39 14.39
C GLY A 85 -1.20 -1.06 13.28
N TYR A 86 -1.22 0.20 12.87
CA TYR A 86 -2.07 0.65 11.78
C TYR A 86 -1.41 1.76 10.97
N ASP A 87 -1.95 1.97 9.78
CA ASP A 87 -1.57 3.06 8.89
C ASP A 87 -2.84 3.64 8.25
N ASP A 88 -3.11 4.90 8.52
CA ASP A 88 -4.24 5.63 7.96
C ASP A 88 -3.80 6.95 7.31
N VAL A 89 -4.74 7.74 6.82
CA VAL A 89 -4.46 9.01 6.18
C VAL A 89 -3.74 9.99 7.12
N PHE A 90 -4.06 9.99 8.40
CA PHE A 90 -3.47 10.91 9.37
C PHE A 90 -2.01 10.53 9.67
N ALA A 91 -1.74 9.25 9.89
CA ALA A 91 -0.38 8.75 10.06
C ALA A 91 0.49 9.01 8.82
N ARG A 92 -0.08 8.90 7.62
CA ARG A 92 0.61 9.21 6.36
C ARG A 92 0.91 10.69 6.22
N ILE A 93 -0.02 11.58 6.55
CA ILE A 93 0.19 13.02 6.52
C ILE A 93 1.39 13.38 7.41
N GLU A 94 1.45 12.87 8.64
CA GLU A 94 2.56 13.17 9.55
C GLU A 94 3.91 12.66 9.01
N ARG A 95 3.95 11.46 8.43
CA ARG A 95 5.18 10.96 7.77
C ARG A 95 5.60 11.80 6.57
N TYR A 96 4.65 12.26 5.76
CA TYR A 96 4.97 13.15 4.64
C TYR A 96 5.44 14.53 5.10
N ARG A 97 4.86 15.07 6.16
CA ARG A 97 5.34 16.32 6.77
C ARG A 97 6.80 16.20 7.18
N ALA A 98 7.15 15.16 7.94
CA ALA A 98 8.51 14.90 8.37
C ALA A 98 9.46 14.69 7.18
N HIS A 99 9.04 13.94 6.16
CA HIS A 99 9.83 13.71 4.95
C HIS A 99 10.09 15.02 4.19
N PHE A 100 9.05 15.80 3.91
CA PHE A 100 9.19 17.05 3.16
C PHE A 100 10.06 18.07 3.90
N GLU A 101 9.98 18.11 5.22
CA GLU A 101 10.90 18.90 6.04
C GLU A 101 12.35 18.43 5.86
N SER A 102 12.59 17.13 5.94
CA SER A 102 13.95 16.54 5.84
C SER A 102 14.61 16.75 4.48
N VAL A 103 13.83 16.91 3.40
CA VAL A 103 14.36 17.15 2.04
C VAL A 103 14.32 18.63 1.63
N GLY A 104 14.02 19.54 2.55
CA GLY A 104 14.08 20.99 2.34
C GLY A 104 12.88 21.61 1.62
N LEU A 105 11.77 20.86 1.46
CA LEU A 105 10.53 21.37 0.85
C LEU A 105 9.61 22.03 1.89
N GLY A 106 9.87 21.82 3.19
CA GLY A 106 9.05 22.26 4.30
C GLY A 106 7.85 21.35 4.59
N ALA A 107 7.51 21.20 5.87
CA ALA A 107 6.42 20.33 6.33
C ALA A 107 5.08 20.63 5.64
N ASP A 108 4.81 21.89 5.37
CA ASP A 108 3.55 22.35 4.75
C ASP A 108 3.39 21.97 3.28
N TYR A 109 4.45 21.48 2.64
CA TYR A 109 4.37 21.01 1.26
C TYR A 109 3.31 19.90 1.08
N VAL A 110 3.05 19.11 2.13
CA VAL A 110 2.02 18.06 2.12
C VAL A 110 0.62 18.61 1.82
N LYS A 111 0.32 19.86 2.17
CA LYS A 111 -0.98 20.50 1.95
C LYS A 111 -1.38 20.54 0.46
N ARG A 112 -0.41 20.44 -0.45
CA ARG A 112 -0.66 20.38 -1.91
C ARG A 112 -1.38 19.10 -2.33
N PHE A 113 -1.34 18.06 -1.52
CA PHE A 113 -1.95 16.74 -1.76
C PHE A 113 -3.21 16.51 -0.91
N MET A 114 -3.60 17.51 -0.12
CA MET A 114 -4.78 17.49 0.74
C MET A 114 -5.87 18.39 0.15
N ARG A 115 -7.11 18.03 0.43
CA ARG A 115 -8.28 18.82 0.06
C ARG A 115 -9.13 19.14 1.28
#